data_4e5669c947e7328d5cdfbf0ae61cc642
#
_entry.id   4e5669c947e7328d5cdfbf0ae61cc642
#
_cell.length_a   1.000
_cell.length_b   1.000
_cell.length_c   1.000
_cell.angle_alpha   90.00
_cell.angle_beta   90.00
_cell.angle_gamma   90.00
#
_symmetry.space_group_name_H-M   'P 1'
#
loop_
_entity.id
_entity.type
_entity.pdbx_description
1 polymer ?
#
loop_
_entity_poly.entity_id
_entity_poly.type
_entity_poly.pdbx_seq_one_letter_code
_entity_poly.pdbx_strand_id
1 'polypeptide(L)'
;SATTTISETVTFATTSNTTASIFNDSKLKRLELDVYDANNTLVRHTLYYLILQEGTGTTTTIADSVYVNYKGQLLDLSVFDETTTQSTSNWIDLIGNIVTNKPSGTIRGFREGVAQLRASATGLTNNSDGTLKAPTDGGVGVFFIPSGLGYFNNSQAKIPAYSPLIFTVRLIATRRADHDHDGKPSINEIVRNEYGVITYPDCDANKDTSYLPDYLDADCK
;
A
#
# COMPACT_ATOMS: atom_id res chain seq x y z
N SER A 1 28.73 -10.51 -8.20
CA SER A 1 27.50 -10.74 -8.99
C SER A 1 26.67 -9.47 -8.92
N ALA A 2 26.34 -8.90 -10.08
CA ALA A 2 25.44 -7.78 -10.13
C ALA A 2 24.04 -8.22 -9.65
N THR A 3 23.54 -7.64 -8.58
CA THR A 3 22.17 -7.87 -8.12
C THR A 3 21.25 -7.20 -9.14
N THR A 4 20.50 -7.99 -9.89
CA THR A 4 19.53 -7.45 -10.84
C THR A 4 18.33 -6.95 -10.05
N THR A 5 18.09 -5.65 -10.08
CA THR A 5 16.87 -5.07 -9.51
C THR A 5 15.65 -5.62 -10.23
N ILE A 6 14.66 -6.08 -9.48
CA ILE A 6 13.39 -6.63 -9.99
C ILE A 6 12.20 -5.68 -9.77
N SER A 7 12.42 -4.54 -9.13
CA SER A 7 11.42 -3.48 -8.99
C SER A 7 11.04 -2.91 -10.37
N GLU A 8 9.81 -2.41 -10.49
CA GLU A 8 9.36 -1.80 -11.74
C GLU A 8 10.25 -0.65 -12.15
N THR A 9 10.59 -0.60 -13.44
CA THR A 9 11.37 0.48 -14.03
C THR A 9 10.42 1.51 -14.65
N VAL A 10 10.15 2.57 -13.92
CA VAL A 10 9.47 3.76 -14.43
C VAL A 10 10.46 4.93 -14.30
N THR A 11 10.62 5.67 -15.39
CA THR A 11 11.48 6.86 -15.44
C THR A 11 10.64 8.12 -15.37
N PHE A 12 11.11 9.09 -14.59
CA PHE A 12 10.50 10.41 -14.52
C PHE A 12 11.42 11.42 -15.22
N ALA A 13 10.80 12.31 -15.99
CA ALA A 13 11.50 13.42 -16.64
C ALA A 13 10.91 14.74 -16.18
N THR A 14 11.73 15.78 -16.16
CA THR A 14 11.26 17.15 -15.95
C THR A 14 10.39 17.60 -17.11
N THR A 15 9.37 18.40 -16.83
CA THR A 15 8.54 19.00 -17.87
C THR A 15 9.36 19.98 -18.73
N SER A 16 9.05 20.01 -20.01
CA SER A 16 9.66 20.91 -21.00
C SER A 16 8.64 21.31 -22.05
N ASN A 17 9.03 22.08 -23.04
CA ASN A 17 8.17 22.42 -24.17
C ASN A 17 7.72 21.18 -24.98
N THR A 18 8.44 20.06 -24.83
CA THR A 18 8.16 18.79 -25.53
C THR A 18 7.66 17.69 -24.59
N THR A 19 7.76 17.89 -23.27
CA THR A 19 7.35 16.90 -22.25
C THR A 19 6.24 17.49 -21.39
N ALA A 20 5.02 16.99 -21.59
CA ALA A 20 3.86 17.44 -20.84
C ALA A 20 3.95 17.04 -19.34
N SER A 21 3.35 17.85 -18.48
CA SER A 21 3.21 17.51 -17.07
C SER A 21 2.27 16.34 -16.88
N ILE A 22 2.63 15.40 -15.97
CA ILE A 22 1.74 14.30 -15.51
C ILE A 22 0.41 14.85 -14.98
N PHE A 23 0.41 16.04 -14.40
CA PHE A 23 -0.80 16.68 -13.87
C PHE A 23 -1.88 16.91 -14.95
N ASN A 24 -1.46 17.02 -16.20
CA ASN A 24 -2.37 17.19 -17.36
C ASN A 24 -2.69 15.85 -18.06
N ASP A 25 -2.19 14.72 -17.55
CA ASP A 25 -2.50 13.41 -18.11
C ASP A 25 -3.93 13.01 -17.74
N SER A 26 -4.75 12.71 -18.76
CA SER A 26 -6.14 12.27 -18.59
C SER A 26 -6.26 10.95 -17.80
N LYS A 27 -5.20 10.18 -17.69
CA LYS A 27 -5.14 8.93 -16.91
C LYS A 27 -4.80 9.17 -15.45
N LEU A 28 -4.38 10.39 -15.07
CA LEU A 28 -4.11 10.71 -13.67
C LEU A 28 -5.41 10.67 -12.88
N LYS A 29 -5.46 9.78 -11.90
CA LYS A 29 -6.57 9.62 -10.96
C LYS A 29 -6.20 10.19 -9.61
N ARG A 30 -7.20 10.42 -8.76
CA ARG A 30 -7.02 10.91 -7.39
C ARG A 30 -7.98 10.23 -6.43
N LEU A 31 -7.53 10.10 -5.18
CA LEU A 31 -8.33 9.73 -4.02
C LEU A 31 -8.24 10.85 -2.99
N GLU A 32 -9.39 11.34 -2.53
CA GLU A 32 -9.46 12.26 -1.40
C GLU A 32 -9.58 11.43 -0.13
N LEU A 33 -8.63 11.60 0.79
CA LEU A 33 -8.51 10.81 2.01
C LEU A 33 -8.33 11.76 3.19
N ASP A 34 -9.24 11.66 4.14
CA ASP A 34 -9.19 12.47 5.34
C ASP A 34 -8.48 11.69 6.47
N VAL A 35 -7.66 12.39 7.23
CA VAL A 35 -6.99 11.89 8.44
C VAL A 35 -7.19 12.88 9.57
N TYR A 36 -7.27 12.41 10.81
CA TYR A 36 -7.26 13.29 11.96
C TYR A 36 -5.82 13.71 12.29
N ASP A 37 -5.64 15.01 12.52
CA ASP A 37 -4.39 15.54 13.05
C ASP A 37 -4.30 15.33 14.58
N ALA A 38 -3.21 15.79 15.20
CA ALA A 38 -2.99 15.69 16.64
C ALA A 38 -4.03 16.45 17.50
N ASN A 39 -4.77 17.39 16.89
CA ASN A 39 -5.84 18.15 17.54
C ASN A 39 -7.22 17.57 17.28
N ASN A 40 -7.28 16.35 16.72
CA ASN A 40 -8.53 15.72 16.29
C ASN A 40 -9.29 16.52 15.23
N THR A 41 -8.58 17.29 14.41
CA THR A 41 -9.12 18.04 13.27
C THR A 41 -8.97 17.20 12.01
N LEU A 42 -10.04 17.15 11.22
CA LEU A 42 -10.04 16.41 9.96
C LEU A 42 -9.24 17.18 8.90
N VAL A 43 -8.20 16.57 8.36
CA VAL A 43 -7.32 17.14 7.33
C VAL A 43 -7.41 16.29 6.07
N ARG A 44 -7.80 16.92 4.96
CA ARG A 44 -7.90 16.26 3.64
C ARG A 44 -6.57 16.20 2.94
N HIS A 45 -6.25 15.02 2.42
CA HIS A 45 -5.09 14.78 1.57
C HIS A 45 -5.52 14.17 0.25
N THR A 46 -4.86 14.55 -0.83
CA THR A 46 -5.07 13.98 -2.17
C THR A 46 -3.94 13.03 -2.50
N LEU A 47 -4.26 11.76 -2.65
CA LEU A 47 -3.38 10.76 -3.25
C LEU A 47 -3.59 10.77 -4.76
N TYR A 48 -2.56 11.14 -5.53
CA TYR A 48 -2.59 11.01 -6.99
C TYR A 48 -2.00 9.68 -7.42
N TYR A 49 -2.57 9.07 -8.47
CA TYR A 49 -2.06 7.81 -8.98
C TYR A 49 -2.31 7.60 -10.47
N LEU A 50 -1.44 6.80 -11.07
CA LEU A 50 -1.55 6.33 -12.46
C LEU A 50 -1.58 4.80 -12.44
N ILE A 51 -2.51 4.21 -13.18
CA ILE A 51 -2.48 2.79 -13.52
C ILE A 51 -1.79 2.66 -14.88
N LEU A 52 -0.57 2.12 -14.87
CA LEU A 52 0.24 1.93 -16.08
C LEU A 52 -0.11 0.63 -16.79
N GLN A 53 -0.52 -0.38 -16.02
CA GLN A 53 -0.98 -1.68 -16.50
C GLN A 53 -2.10 -2.18 -15.61
N GLU A 54 -3.21 -2.56 -16.19
CA GLU A 54 -4.26 -3.28 -15.47
C GLU A 54 -3.81 -4.72 -15.18
N GLY A 55 -4.05 -5.20 -13.95
CA GLY A 55 -3.83 -6.58 -13.60
C GLY A 55 -4.98 -7.47 -14.10
N THR A 56 -4.69 -8.74 -14.38
CA THR A 56 -5.66 -9.69 -14.93
C THR A 56 -6.41 -10.48 -13.86
N GLY A 57 -5.92 -10.47 -12.62
CA GLY A 57 -6.48 -11.23 -11.50
C GLY A 57 -7.46 -10.46 -10.63
N THR A 58 -7.50 -10.83 -9.36
CA THR A 58 -8.43 -10.28 -8.36
C THR A 58 -8.02 -8.88 -7.90
N THR A 59 -9.00 -8.11 -7.46
CA THR A 59 -8.78 -6.84 -6.75
C THR A 59 -8.26 -7.11 -5.35
N THR A 60 -7.43 -6.20 -4.84
CA THR A 60 -6.99 -6.23 -3.44
C THR A 60 -7.75 -5.19 -2.61
N THR A 61 -7.68 -5.32 -1.30
CA THR A 61 -8.23 -4.36 -0.33
C THR A 61 -7.12 -3.82 0.55
N ILE A 62 -7.41 -2.78 1.32
CA ILE A 62 -6.46 -2.17 2.24
C ILE A 62 -6.08 -3.06 3.43
N ALA A 63 -6.82 -4.15 3.66
CA ALA A 63 -6.61 -5.10 4.76
C ALA A 63 -6.00 -6.42 4.31
N ASP A 64 -5.71 -6.58 3.01
CA ASP A 64 -5.16 -7.83 2.47
C ASP A 64 -3.65 -7.93 2.65
N SER A 65 -3.14 -9.17 2.55
CA SER A 65 -1.72 -9.41 2.31
C SER A 65 -1.44 -9.42 0.81
N VAL A 66 -0.38 -8.75 0.39
CA VAL A 66 -0.01 -8.59 -1.02
C VAL A 66 1.42 -9.03 -1.27
N TYR A 67 1.67 -9.62 -2.44
CA TYR A 67 3.01 -9.84 -2.95
C TYR A 67 3.30 -8.80 -4.02
N VAL A 68 4.28 -7.94 -3.76
CA VAL A 68 4.60 -6.80 -4.63
C VAL A 68 6.08 -6.71 -4.93
N ASN A 69 6.37 -6.20 -6.12
CA ASN A 69 7.65 -5.57 -6.42
C ASN A 69 7.42 -4.05 -6.43
N TYR A 70 8.30 -3.31 -5.78
CA TYR A 70 8.15 -1.86 -5.71
C TYR A 70 9.49 -1.13 -5.71
N LYS A 71 9.40 0.16 -6.01
CA LYS A 71 10.45 1.15 -5.82
C LYS A 71 9.84 2.37 -5.15
N GLY A 72 10.44 2.77 -4.03
CA GLY A 72 10.11 3.99 -3.30
C GLY A 72 11.16 5.07 -3.53
N GLN A 73 10.72 6.26 -3.93
CA GLN A 73 11.59 7.41 -4.27
C GLN A 73 11.09 8.69 -3.59
N LEU A 74 12.02 9.58 -3.28
CA LEU A 74 11.71 10.96 -2.95
C LEU A 74 11.43 11.78 -4.22
N LEU A 75 11.04 13.05 -4.07
CA LEU A 75 10.78 13.93 -5.23
C LEU A 75 12.03 14.26 -6.05
N ASP A 76 13.22 14.16 -5.46
CA ASP A 76 14.51 14.29 -6.16
C ASP A 76 14.92 12.99 -6.88
N LEU A 77 14.04 11.98 -6.86
CA LEU A 77 14.19 10.65 -7.44
C LEU A 77 15.23 9.76 -6.74
N SER A 78 15.78 10.20 -5.61
CA SER A 78 16.61 9.33 -4.78
C SER A 78 15.79 8.14 -4.26
N VAL A 79 16.37 6.94 -4.36
CA VAL A 79 15.72 5.69 -3.95
C VAL A 79 15.94 5.48 -2.45
N PHE A 80 14.85 5.39 -1.68
CA PHE A 80 14.94 5.06 -0.27
C PHE A 80 14.73 3.57 0.02
N ASP A 81 13.94 2.89 -0.81
CA ASP A 81 13.66 1.45 -0.66
C ASP A 81 13.23 0.84 -2.00
N GLU A 82 13.56 -0.43 -2.26
CA GLU A 82 13.12 -1.15 -3.45
C GLU A 82 13.24 -2.67 -3.30
N THR A 83 12.42 -3.40 -4.04
CA THR A 83 12.53 -4.85 -4.17
C THR A 83 13.71 -5.19 -5.06
N THR A 84 14.69 -5.94 -4.53
CA THR A 84 15.91 -6.33 -5.26
C THR A 84 15.94 -7.81 -5.62
N THR A 85 15.15 -8.64 -4.93
CA THR A 85 15.09 -10.10 -5.16
C THR A 85 13.68 -10.62 -5.02
N GLN A 86 13.35 -11.69 -5.75
CA GLN A 86 12.09 -12.43 -5.52
C GLN A 86 12.30 -13.37 -4.32
N SER A 87 11.51 -13.16 -3.27
CA SER A 87 11.56 -14.01 -2.08
C SER A 87 10.20 -14.01 -1.37
N THR A 88 10.00 -14.97 -0.49
CA THR A 88 8.78 -15.01 0.34
C THR A 88 8.60 -13.78 1.23
N SER A 89 9.66 -13.04 1.52
CA SER A 89 9.62 -11.78 2.27
C SER A 89 9.01 -10.60 1.51
N ASN A 90 8.73 -10.76 0.22
CA ASN A 90 8.01 -9.74 -0.57
C ASN A 90 6.50 -9.72 -0.29
N TRP A 91 5.99 -10.65 0.52
CA TRP A 91 4.64 -10.53 1.07
C TRP A 91 4.58 -9.43 2.12
N ILE A 92 3.63 -8.52 1.94
CA ILE A 92 3.39 -7.39 2.83
C ILE A 92 1.95 -7.45 3.32
N ASP A 93 1.77 -7.40 4.62
CA ASP A 93 0.47 -7.17 5.25
C ASP A 93 0.17 -5.67 5.19
N LEU A 94 -0.89 -5.28 4.50
CA LEU A 94 -1.19 -3.88 4.23
C LEU A 94 -1.68 -3.14 5.48
N ILE A 95 -2.53 -3.77 6.29
CA ILE A 95 -3.08 -3.15 7.51
C ILE A 95 -2.21 -3.44 8.74
N GLY A 96 -1.70 -4.66 8.86
CA GLY A 96 -0.91 -5.11 9.99
C GLY A 96 -1.69 -5.15 11.30
N ASN A 97 -0.96 -5.18 12.41
CA ASN A 97 -1.52 -5.14 13.76
C ASN A 97 -1.32 -3.74 14.35
N ILE A 98 -2.42 -3.04 14.67
CA ILE A 98 -2.39 -1.65 15.18
C ILE A 98 -2.31 -1.57 16.70
N VAL A 99 -2.50 -2.69 17.42
CA VAL A 99 -2.63 -2.71 18.90
C VAL A 99 -1.30 -2.94 19.60
N THR A 100 -0.29 -3.43 18.90
CA THR A 100 1.01 -3.74 19.50
C THR A 100 1.84 -2.48 19.80
N ASN A 101 2.77 -2.58 20.73
CA ASN A 101 3.77 -1.52 20.99
C ASN A 101 4.65 -1.19 19.78
N LYS A 102 4.60 -2.00 18.74
CA LYS A 102 5.21 -1.77 17.42
C LYS A 102 4.16 -2.04 16.36
N PRO A 103 3.28 -1.07 16.06
CA PRO A 103 2.31 -1.23 14.99
C PRO A 103 2.99 -1.68 13.71
N SER A 104 2.43 -2.69 13.07
CA SER A 104 2.89 -3.21 11.79
C SER A 104 1.97 -2.73 10.66
N GLY A 105 2.27 -3.14 9.44
CA GLY A 105 1.53 -2.72 8.26
C GLY A 105 2.25 -1.60 7.51
N THR A 106 1.56 -1.04 6.55
CA THR A 106 2.11 -0.04 5.64
C THR A 106 1.58 1.36 5.92
N ILE A 107 2.31 2.39 5.43
CA ILE A 107 1.78 3.76 5.44
C ILE A 107 0.45 3.82 4.67
N ARG A 108 -0.43 4.72 5.11
CA ARG A 108 -1.79 4.79 4.56
C ARG A 108 -1.81 5.01 3.05
N GLY A 109 -1.00 5.91 2.54
CA GLY A 109 -0.95 6.20 1.11
C GLY A 109 -0.52 5.00 0.26
N PHE A 110 0.36 4.14 0.78
CA PHE A 110 0.78 2.91 0.08
C PHE A 110 -0.38 1.92 -0.01
N ARG A 111 -1.02 1.56 1.12
CA ARG A 111 -2.13 0.58 1.10
C ARG A 111 -3.34 1.06 0.29
N GLU A 112 -3.66 2.35 0.35
CA GLU A 112 -4.74 2.95 -0.45
C GLU A 112 -4.42 2.93 -1.95
N GLY A 113 -3.17 3.19 -2.31
CA GLY A 113 -2.71 3.12 -3.70
C GLY A 113 -2.72 1.68 -4.22
N VAL A 114 -2.16 0.73 -3.47
CA VAL A 114 -2.12 -0.69 -3.86
C VAL A 114 -3.54 -1.26 -4.02
N ALA A 115 -4.49 -0.81 -3.20
CA ALA A 115 -5.90 -1.21 -3.32
C ALA A 115 -6.57 -0.75 -4.65
N GLN A 116 -5.93 0.12 -5.43
CA GLN A 116 -6.40 0.49 -6.76
C GLN A 116 -5.92 -0.48 -7.86
N LEU A 117 -5.04 -1.43 -7.52
CA LEU A 117 -4.48 -2.40 -8.45
C LEU A 117 -5.24 -3.72 -8.42
N ARG A 118 -5.10 -4.49 -9.48
CA ARG A 118 -5.50 -5.89 -9.57
C ARG A 118 -4.24 -6.76 -9.61
N ALA A 119 -4.29 -7.91 -8.93
CA ALA A 119 -3.22 -8.89 -8.97
C ALA A 119 -3.08 -9.54 -10.36
N SER A 120 -2.09 -10.40 -10.52
CA SER A 120 -1.97 -11.30 -11.66
C SER A 120 -2.97 -12.46 -11.52
N ALA A 121 -3.57 -12.88 -12.61
CA ALA A 121 -4.32 -14.14 -12.66
C ALA A 121 -3.40 -15.36 -12.73
N THR A 122 -2.19 -15.20 -13.27
CA THR A 122 -1.18 -16.26 -13.36
C THR A 122 -0.57 -16.61 -12.00
N GLY A 123 -0.39 -15.58 -11.14
CA GLY A 123 0.24 -15.74 -9.83
C GLY A 123 1.74 -16.05 -9.91
N LEU A 124 2.34 -16.31 -8.74
CA LEU A 124 3.74 -16.72 -8.63
C LEU A 124 3.91 -18.15 -9.12
N THR A 125 4.97 -18.37 -9.88
CA THR A 125 5.40 -19.71 -10.35
C THR A 125 6.86 -19.93 -9.97
N ASN A 126 7.35 -21.16 -10.15
CA ASN A 126 8.76 -21.48 -9.96
C ASN A 126 9.44 -21.65 -11.31
N ASN A 127 10.68 -21.19 -11.39
CA ASN A 127 11.61 -21.57 -12.44
C ASN A 127 12.06 -23.02 -12.27
N SER A 128 12.69 -23.59 -13.29
CA SER A 128 13.24 -24.96 -13.24
C SER A 128 14.34 -25.15 -12.19
N ASP A 129 14.98 -24.08 -11.76
CA ASP A 129 15.99 -24.07 -10.69
C ASP A 129 15.39 -23.86 -9.28
N GLY A 130 14.05 -23.84 -9.16
CA GLY A 130 13.32 -23.62 -7.91
C GLY A 130 13.19 -22.16 -7.46
N THR A 131 13.77 -21.22 -8.18
CA THR A 131 13.59 -19.78 -7.86
C THR A 131 12.19 -19.29 -8.23
N LEU A 132 11.71 -18.27 -7.50
CA LEU A 132 10.42 -17.67 -7.79
C LEU A 132 10.47 -16.85 -9.09
N LYS A 133 9.44 -17.03 -9.91
CA LYS A 133 9.20 -16.26 -11.12
C LYS A 133 7.97 -15.37 -10.94
N ALA A 134 8.17 -14.06 -11.03
CA ALA A 134 7.07 -13.12 -11.05
C ALA A 134 6.38 -13.12 -12.42
N PRO A 135 5.03 -13.12 -12.45
CA PRO A 135 4.26 -12.95 -13.68
C PRO A 135 4.39 -11.54 -14.23
N THR A 136 4.08 -11.37 -15.50
CA THR A 136 4.10 -10.05 -16.16
C THR A 136 2.72 -9.41 -16.26
N ASP A 137 1.66 -10.12 -15.91
CA ASP A 137 0.26 -9.72 -16.03
C ASP A 137 -0.34 -9.11 -14.75
N GLY A 138 0.48 -8.84 -13.73
CA GLY A 138 0.07 -8.10 -12.54
C GLY A 138 -0.11 -6.61 -12.80
N GLY A 139 -0.98 -5.96 -12.02
CA GLY A 139 -1.23 -4.52 -12.14
C GLY A 139 0.02 -3.70 -11.79
N VAL A 140 0.27 -2.64 -12.54
CA VAL A 140 1.36 -1.69 -12.30
C VAL A 140 0.80 -0.30 -12.09
N GLY A 141 1.18 0.34 -10.98
CA GLY A 141 0.77 1.70 -10.66
C GLY A 141 1.91 2.56 -10.14
N VAL A 142 1.71 3.86 -10.28
CA VAL A 142 2.55 4.89 -9.65
C VAL A 142 1.68 5.70 -8.70
N PHE A 143 2.15 5.87 -7.48
CA PHE A 143 1.45 6.58 -6.41
C PHE A 143 2.27 7.78 -5.95
N PHE A 144 1.67 8.95 -5.93
CA PHE A 144 2.25 10.18 -5.39
C PHE A 144 1.59 10.47 -4.05
N ILE A 145 2.30 10.16 -2.97
CA ILE A 145 1.79 10.12 -1.61
C ILE A 145 2.21 11.39 -0.89
N PRO A 146 1.29 12.27 -0.48
CA PRO A 146 1.63 13.42 0.35
C PRO A 146 2.10 12.95 1.73
N SER A 147 2.93 13.75 2.39
CA SER A 147 3.54 13.39 3.67
C SER A 147 2.53 12.99 4.76
N GLY A 148 1.35 13.60 4.78
CA GLY A 148 0.30 13.27 5.75
C GLY A 148 -0.35 11.88 5.56
N LEU A 149 -0.15 11.25 4.41
CA LEU A 149 -0.51 9.84 4.15
C LEU A 149 0.72 8.92 4.18
N GLY A 150 1.90 9.48 4.45
CA GLY A 150 3.19 8.80 4.60
C GLY A 150 3.68 8.82 6.05
N TYR A 151 4.91 9.29 6.25
CA TYR A 151 5.56 9.33 7.57
C TYR A 151 5.37 10.65 8.31
N PHE A 152 4.78 11.66 7.66
CA PHE A 152 4.52 13.00 8.18
C PHE A 152 5.79 13.62 8.82
N ASN A 153 5.75 13.92 10.13
CA ASN A 153 6.86 14.52 10.88
C ASN A 153 7.92 13.51 11.36
N ASN A 154 7.69 12.20 11.14
CA ASN A 154 8.62 11.15 11.53
C ASN A 154 9.65 10.93 10.41
N SER A 155 10.89 11.35 10.62
CA SER A 155 11.97 11.02 9.69
C SER A 155 12.33 9.54 9.75
N GLN A 156 12.67 8.95 8.61
CA GLN A 156 13.23 7.61 8.49
C GLN A 156 14.70 7.74 8.03
N ALA A 157 15.45 6.64 8.03
CA ALA A 157 16.88 6.66 7.71
C ALA A 157 17.22 7.37 6.38
N LYS A 158 16.34 7.26 5.38
CA LYS A 158 16.52 7.87 4.04
C LYS A 158 15.37 8.81 3.65
N ILE A 159 14.43 9.08 4.55
CA ILE A 159 13.26 9.90 4.27
C ILE A 159 13.23 11.03 5.31
N PRO A 160 13.51 12.29 4.91
CA PRO A 160 13.35 13.44 5.79
C PRO A 160 11.89 13.61 6.26
N ALA A 161 11.70 14.28 7.40
CA ALA A 161 10.35 14.66 7.83
C ALA A 161 9.63 15.47 6.75
N TYR A 162 8.31 15.31 6.69
CA TYR A 162 7.41 16.00 5.73
C TYR A 162 7.66 15.69 4.25
N SER A 163 8.41 14.63 3.94
CA SER A 163 8.68 14.23 2.55
C SER A 163 7.45 13.62 1.88
N PRO A 164 7.02 14.13 0.73
CA PRO A 164 6.15 13.38 -0.19
C PRO A 164 6.92 12.20 -0.78
N LEU A 165 6.22 11.13 -1.08
CA LEU A 165 6.81 9.89 -1.57
C LEU A 165 6.25 9.50 -2.93
N ILE A 166 7.08 8.88 -3.75
CA ILE A 166 6.68 8.27 -5.01
C ILE A 166 6.90 6.76 -4.89
N PHE A 167 5.85 5.98 -5.12
CA PHE A 167 5.97 4.53 -5.21
C PHE A 167 5.57 4.06 -6.59
N THR A 168 6.44 3.31 -7.23
CA THR A 168 6.11 2.49 -8.39
C THR A 168 5.92 1.05 -7.91
N VAL A 169 4.77 0.45 -8.17
CA VAL A 169 4.41 -0.87 -7.63
C VAL A 169 3.86 -1.77 -8.73
N ARG A 170 4.35 -3.02 -8.78
CA ARG A 170 3.69 -4.14 -9.46
C ARG A 170 3.04 -5.04 -8.43
N LEU A 171 1.72 -5.17 -8.49
CA LEU A 171 0.97 -6.12 -7.67
C LEU A 171 0.94 -7.49 -8.35
N ILE A 172 1.62 -8.46 -7.76
CA ILE A 172 1.79 -9.81 -8.31
C ILE A 172 0.70 -10.73 -7.79
N ALA A 173 0.49 -10.76 -6.48
CA ALA A 173 -0.53 -11.59 -5.86
C ALA A 173 -1.19 -10.89 -4.68
N THR A 174 -2.39 -11.31 -4.36
CA THR A 174 -3.14 -10.86 -3.18
C THR A 174 -3.75 -12.05 -2.48
N ARG A 175 -3.86 -11.96 -1.16
CA ARG A 175 -4.56 -12.91 -0.31
C ARG A 175 -5.50 -12.15 0.59
N ARG A 176 -6.77 -12.55 0.59
CA ARG A 176 -7.72 -12.02 1.54
C ARG A 176 -7.25 -12.37 2.95
N ALA A 177 -7.06 -11.37 3.78
CA ALA A 177 -6.64 -11.58 5.17
C ALA A 177 -7.86 -11.80 6.06
N ASP A 178 -7.64 -12.65 7.05
CA ASP A 178 -8.50 -12.97 8.17
C ASP A 178 -7.51 -13.10 9.34
N HIS A 179 -7.29 -11.98 10.07
CA HIS A 179 -6.16 -11.86 10.99
C HIS A 179 -6.37 -12.60 12.31
N ASP A 180 -7.61 -12.76 12.73
CA ASP A 180 -8.00 -13.47 13.96
C ASP A 180 -8.48 -14.90 13.72
N HIS A 181 -8.65 -15.27 12.42
CA HIS A 181 -9.05 -16.61 11.99
C HIS A 181 -10.47 -17.01 12.43
N ASP A 182 -11.37 -16.07 12.53
CA ASP A 182 -12.77 -16.31 12.88
C ASP A 182 -13.62 -16.72 11.65
N GLY A 183 -13.06 -16.62 10.43
CA GLY A 183 -13.70 -16.94 9.16
C GLY A 183 -14.29 -15.73 8.44
N LYS A 184 -14.22 -14.55 9.02
CA LYS A 184 -14.67 -13.29 8.43
C LYS A 184 -13.46 -12.49 7.91
N PRO A 185 -13.44 -12.08 6.64
CA PRO A 185 -12.31 -11.28 6.14
C PRO A 185 -12.16 -9.97 6.89
N SER A 186 -10.94 -9.63 7.29
CA SER A 186 -10.62 -8.41 8.07
C SER A 186 -11.09 -7.11 7.43
N ILE A 187 -11.23 -7.07 6.10
CA ILE A 187 -11.81 -5.90 5.41
C ILE A 187 -13.29 -5.66 5.77
N ASN A 188 -14.00 -6.70 6.19
CA ASN A 188 -15.40 -6.60 6.59
C ASN A 188 -15.58 -6.21 8.06
N GLU A 189 -14.50 -6.09 8.79
CA GLU A 189 -14.43 -5.77 10.22
C GLU A 189 -13.87 -4.38 10.48
N ILE A 190 -13.49 -3.68 9.45
CA ILE A 190 -13.10 -2.28 9.50
C ILE A 190 -14.16 -1.42 8.82
N VAL A 191 -14.36 -0.23 9.33
CA VAL A 191 -15.36 0.71 8.80
C VAL A 191 -14.67 1.92 8.20
N ARG A 192 -15.13 2.32 7.03
CA ARG A 192 -14.73 3.56 6.41
C ARG A 192 -15.92 4.52 6.45
N ASN A 193 -15.76 5.66 7.09
CA ASN A 193 -16.80 6.68 7.12
C ASN A 193 -16.90 7.44 5.78
N GLU A 194 -17.87 8.35 5.69
CA GLU A 194 -18.12 9.16 4.50
C GLU A 194 -16.94 10.07 4.09
N TYR A 195 -16.03 10.38 5.01
CA TYR A 195 -14.81 11.16 4.77
C TYR A 195 -13.60 10.29 4.42
N GLY A 196 -13.80 8.98 4.25
CA GLY A 196 -12.74 8.04 3.94
C GLY A 196 -11.86 7.68 5.14
N VAL A 197 -12.17 8.17 6.35
CA VAL A 197 -11.46 7.80 7.57
C VAL A 197 -11.78 6.36 7.92
N ILE A 198 -10.72 5.60 8.22
CA ILE A 198 -10.85 4.21 8.66
C ILE A 198 -10.99 4.20 10.17
N THR A 199 -11.99 3.49 10.65
CA THR A 199 -12.20 3.17 12.05
C THR A 199 -12.17 1.67 12.25
N TYR A 200 -11.78 1.27 13.44
CA TYR A 200 -11.63 -0.12 13.84
C TYR A 200 -12.64 -0.38 14.97
N PRO A 201 -13.80 -0.97 14.64
CA PRO A 201 -14.79 -1.35 15.65
C PRO A 201 -14.20 -2.29 16.69
N ASP A 202 -14.82 -2.31 17.84
CA ASP A 202 -14.54 -3.17 18.97
C ASP A 202 -15.90 -3.59 19.55
N CYS A 203 -16.31 -4.82 19.27
CA CYS A 203 -17.66 -5.32 19.55
C CYS A 203 -17.92 -5.48 21.04
N ASP A 204 -16.89 -5.57 21.85
CA ASP A 204 -16.99 -5.81 23.28
C ASP A 204 -16.31 -4.74 24.15
N ALA A 205 -16.02 -3.57 23.61
CA ALA A 205 -15.40 -2.42 24.26
C ALA A 205 -15.94 -2.07 25.66
N ASN A 206 -17.16 -2.52 25.99
CA ASN A 206 -17.79 -2.33 27.31
C ASN A 206 -17.67 -3.54 28.23
N LYS A 207 -17.06 -4.63 27.76
CA LYS A 207 -17.03 -5.91 28.50
C LYS A 207 -15.66 -6.20 29.11
N ASP A 208 -14.61 -5.69 28.50
CA ASP A 208 -13.25 -5.87 29.00
C ASP A 208 -12.48 -4.54 29.08
N THR A 209 -11.23 -4.59 29.53
CA THR A 209 -10.35 -3.42 29.70
C THR A 209 -9.28 -3.32 28.62
N SER A 210 -9.25 -4.27 27.67
CA SER A 210 -8.32 -4.30 26.57
C SER A 210 -9.02 -3.89 25.27
N TYR A 211 -8.51 -2.84 24.61
CA TYR A 211 -8.97 -2.51 23.27
C TYR A 211 -8.36 -3.49 22.29
N LEU A 212 -9.21 -4.33 21.70
CA LEU A 212 -8.84 -5.23 20.61
C LEU A 212 -9.84 -5.02 19.45
N PRO A 213 -9.45 -4.48 18.31
CA PRO A 213 -10.37 -4.28 17.19
C PRO A 213 -10.93 -5.61 16.67
N ASP A 214 -12.18 -5.58 16.17
CA ASP A 214 -12.88 -6.76 15.64
C ASP A 214 -11.98 -7.61 14.72
N TYR A 215 -11.23 -6.99 13.81
CA TYR A 215 -10.38 -7.72 12.86
C TYR A 215 -9.18 -8.46 13.51
N LEU A 216 -8.97 -8.31 14.79
CA LEU A 216 -7.94 -8.99 15.60
C LEU A 216 -8.56 -9.81 16.75
N ASP A 217 -9.89 -9.87 16.84
CA ASP A 217 -10.62 -10.46 17.95
C ASP A 217 -11.60 -11.55 17.46
N ALA A 218 -11.18 -12.80 17.51
CA ALA A 218 -11.97 -13.95 17.06
C ALA A 218 -13.29 -14.14 17.81
N ASP A 219 -13.53 -13.46 18.91
CA ASP A 219 -14.78 -13.51 19.65
C ASP A 219 -15.81 -12.50 19.12
N CYS A 220 -15.40 -11.56 18.30
CA CYS A 220 -16.21 -10.54 17.61
C CYS A 220 -16.72 -11.03 16.25
N LYS A 221 -17.71 -11.95 16.23
CA LYS A 221 -18.27 -12.55 14.99
C LYS A 221 -19.42 -11.77 14.38
#